data_7aaec5d3eb3ea3a9652e7af93b7ba6e1
#
_entry.id   7aaec5d3eb3ea3a9652e7af93b7ba6e1
#
_cell.length_a   1.000
_cell.length_b   1.000
_cell.length_c   1.000
_cell.angle_alpha   90.00
_cell.angle_beta   90.00
_cell.angle_gamma   90.00
#
_symmetry.space_group_name_H-M   'P 1'
#
loop_
_entity.id
_entity.type
_entity.pdbx_description
1 polymer ?
#
loop_
_entity_poly.entity_id
_entity_poly.type
_entity_poly.pdbx_seq_one_letter_code
_entity_poly.pdbx_strand_id
1 'polypeptide(L)'
;MQKVVQLTWSQKMKNKIWHFLYKFFPWVQHNLLKWHIVWHDKTRQKYHLGFLAPGKSLQDLEKHLHEKWGFGNHFIAWDDVGQVLSWRKLVDFDHQYHLRVFKEGEIRGHYEYTPESKPLDHFKEVDEEARFQDFEKFLGEYVVHYKYISHLVRDEQTAPESEITIDEVSTQGK
;
A
#
# COMPACT_ATOMS: atom_id res chain seq x y z
N MET A 1 11.45 8.60 20.93
CA MET A 1 12.72 8.67 20.21
C MET A 1 12.77 7.55 19.18
N GLN A 2 12.93 7.89 17.91
CA GLN A 2 13.09 6.89 16.85
C GLN A 2 14.47 6.24 17.00
N LYS A 3 14.47 4.90 17.02
CA LYS A 3 15.72 4.12 17.04
C LYS A 3 16.30 4.15 15.63
N VAL A 4 17.34 4.94 15.41
CA VAL A 4 18.05 4.94 14.13
C VAL A 4 18.75 3.59 13.95
N VAL A 5 18.45 2.92 12.84
CA VAL A 5 19.07 1.62 12.50
C VAL A 5 20.55 1.86 12.21
N GLN A 6 21.42 1.34 13.07
CA GLN A 6 22.87 1.43 12.87
C GLN A 6 23.33 0.28 11.98
N LEU A 7 23.80 0.62 10.79
CA LEU A 7 24.30 -0.35 9.81
C LEU A 7 25.81 -0.53 9.95
N THR A 8 26.27 -1.78 9.84
CA THR A 8 27.67 -2.13 9.71
C THR A 8 28.26 -1.59 8.40
N TRP A 9 29.57 -1.58 8.28
CA TRP A 9 30.22 -1.14 7.04
C TRP A 9 29.81 -1.97 5.83
N SER A 10 29.74 -3.31 5.96
CA SER A 10 29.31 -4.21 4.88
C SER A 10 27.86 -3.97 4.46
N GLN A 11 26.95 -3.70 5.42
CA GLN A 11 25.56 -3.35 5.16
C GLN A 11 25.43 -2.02 4.42
N LYS A 12 26.24 -1.02 4.82
CA LYS A 12 26.31 0.28 4.10
C LYS A 12 26.77 0.10 2.65
N MET A 13 27.74 -0.80 2.42
CA MET A 13 28.22 -1.09 1.06
C MET A 13 27.13 -1.78 0.23
N LYS A 14 26.42 -2.78 0.79
CA LYS A 14 25.28 -3.43 0.12
C LYS A 14 24.21 -2.39 -0.25
N ASN A 15 23.83 -1.50 0.66
CA ASN A 15 22.87 -0.43 0.37
C ASN A 15 23.34 0.45 -0.81
N LYS A 16 24.61 0.84 -0.86
CA LYS A 16 25.13 1.65 -1.98
C LYS A 16 25.04 0.91 -3.32
N ILE A 17 25.37 -0.38 -3.33
CA ILE A 17 25.26 -1.22 -4.53
C ILE A 17 23.79 -1.30 -4.99
N TRP A 18 22.87 -1.54 -4.07
CA TRP A 18 21.44 -1.62 -4.37
C TRP A 18 20.88 -0.28 -4.85
N HIS A 19 21.25 0.84 -4.25
CA HIS A 19 20.86 2.16 -4.73
C HIS A 19 21.35 2.45 -6.16
N PHE A 20 22.50 1.92 -6.51
CA PHE A 20 22.99 2.00 -7.89
C PHE A 20 22.17 1.11 -8.83
N LEU A 21 21.90 -0.14 -8.43
CA LEU A 21 21.15 -1.11 -9.23
C LEU A 21 19.68 -0.68 -9.44
N TYR A 22 19.04 -0.05 -8.46
CA TYR A 22 17.65 0.43 -8.59
C TYR A 22 17.43 1.35 -9.80
N LYS A 23 18.43 2.07 -10.24
CA LYS A 23 18.33 2.93 -11.42
C LYS A 23 18.04 2.15 -12.71
N PHE A 24 18.39 0.87 -12.73
CA PHE A 24 18.20 0.00 -13.89
C PHE A 24 16.90 -0.81 -13.83
N PHE A 25 16.29 -0.94 -12.66
CA PHE A 25 15.08 -1.75 -12.51
C PHE A 25 13.91 -1.31 -13.39
N PRO A 26 13.58 -0.03 -13.56
CA PRO A 26 12.50 0.37 -14.46
C PRO A 26 12.75 -0.09 -15.90
N TRP A 27 13.98 -0.04 -16.36
CA TRP A 27 14.34 -0.55 -17.69
C TRP A 27 14.23 -2.08 -17.74
N VAL A 28 14.68 -2.79 -16.73
CA VAL A 28 14.54 -4.25 -16.63
C VAL A 28 13.06 -4.64 -16.61
N GLN A 29 12.26 -4.02 -15.78
CA GLN A 29 10.83 -4.27 -15.69
C GLN A 29 10.14 -4.05 -17.04
N HIS A 30 10.40 -2.92 -17.69
CA HIS A 30 9.83 -2.61 -19.01
C HIS A 30 10.12 -3.73 -20.02
N ASN A 31 11.35 -4.21 -20.09
CA ASN A 31 11.72 -5.27 -21.03
C ASN A 31 11.09 -6.61 -20.67
N LEU A 32 11.06 -6.98 -19.37
CA LEU A 32 10.44 -8.22 -18.93
C LEU A 32 8.93 -8.24 -19.18
N LEU A 33 8.24 -7.12 -19.00
CA LEU A 33 6.82 -6.97 -19.34
C LEU A 33 6.60 -7.04 -20.86
N LYS A 34 7.45 -6.36 -21.64
CA LYS A 34 7.38 -6.37 -23.11
C LYS A 34 7.56 -7.79 -23.68
N TRP A 35 8.43 -8.59 -23.09
CA TRP A 35 8.68 -9.98 -23.52
C TRP A 35 7.73 -10.99 -22.89
N HIS A 36 6.71 -10.52 -22.11
CA HIS A 36 5.75 -11.37 -21.41
C HIS A 36 6.40 -12.41 -20.47
N ILE A 37 7.58 -12.08 -19.90
CA ILE A 37 8.25 -12.91 -18.89
C ILE A 37 7.64 -12.68 -17.52
N VAL A 38 7.19 -11.45 -17.26
CA VAL A 38 6.46 -11.06 -16.05
C VAL A 38 5.18 -10.32 -16.42
N TRP A 39 4.22 -10.30 -15.49
CA TRP A 39 2.95 -9.59 -15.62
C TRP A 39 2.76 -8.66 -14.41
N HIS A 40 2.04 -7.57 -14.61
CA HIS A 40 1.56 -6.78 -13.48
C HIS A 40 0.59 -7.64 -12.66
N ASP A 41 0.88 -7.76 -11.37
CA ASP A 41 -0.02 -8.48 -10.47
C ASP A 41 -1.25 -7.60 -10.16
N LYS A 42 -2.38 -7.95 -10.76
CA LYS A 42 -3.66 -7.28 -10.54
C LYS A 42 -4.37 -7.76 -9.27
N THR A 43 -3.87 -8.84 -8.66
CA THR A 43 -4.61 -9.57 -7.61
C THR A 43 -4.05 -9.37 -6.20
N ARG A 44 -3.08 -8.49 -6.00
CA ARG A 44 -2.51 -8.21 -4.66
C ARG A 44 -3.48 -7.45 -3.75
N GLN A 45 -4.74 -7.90 -3.69
CA GLN A 45 -5.76 -7.34 -2.79
C GLN A 45 -5.39 -7.48 -1.31
N LYS A 46 -4.63 -8.49 -0.96
CA LYS A 46 -4.22 -8.77 0.41
C LYS A 46 -3.36 -7.69 1.08
N TYR A 47 -2.78 -6.80 0.28
CA TYR A 47 -1.98 -5.68 0.80
C TYR A 47 -2.75 -4.38 0.96
N HIS A 48 -4.05 -4.40 0.69
CA HIS A 48 -4.89 -3.22 0.84
C HIS A 48 -5.05 -2.83 2.30
N LEU A 49 -4.62 -1.63 2.63
CA LEU A 49 -4.78 -1.08 3.97
C LEU A 49 -6.01 -0.17 4.06
N GLY A 50 -6.29 0.58 2.98
CA GLY A 50 -7.41 1.50 2.93
C GLY A 50 -7.23 2.60 1.90
N PHE A 51 -7.97 3.68 2.10
CA PHE A 51 -7.93 4.86 1.24
C PHE A 51 -7.63 6.10 2.07
N LEU A 52 -7.03 7.09 1.44
CA LEU A 52 -6.82 8.41 2.04
C LEU A 52 -8.15 8.94 2.57
N ALA A 53 -8.18 9.35 3.84
CA ALA A 53 -9.39 9.82 4.48
C ALA A 53 -9.90 11.15 3.86
N PRO A 54 -11.22 11.38 3.79
CA PRO A 54 -11.79 12.61 3.26
C PRO A 54 -11.18 13.84 3.94
N GLY A 55 -10.78 14.84 3.16
CA GLY A 55 -10.18 16.08 3.65
C GLY A 55 -8.71 15.97 4.07
N LYS A 56 -8.08 14.81 3.96
CA LYS A 56 -6.63 14.63 4.15
C LYS A 56 -5.93 14.68 2.80
N SER A 57 -4.69 15.17 2.80
CA SER A 57 -3.83 15.18 1.61
C SER A 57 -2.70 14.14 1.72
N LEU A 58 -2.18 13.72 0.57
CA LEU A 58 -1.00 12.84 0.54
C LEU A 58 0.22 13.51 1.17
N GLN A 59 0.33 14.83 1.06
CA GLN A 59 1.44 15.60 1.66
C GLN A 59 1.36 15.59 3.19
N ASP A 60 0.15 15.71 3.75
CA ASP A 60 -0.05 15.62 5.19
C ASP A 60 0.28 14.22 5.71
N LEU A 61 -0.14 13.18 4.98
CA LEU A 61 0.18 11.80 5.30
C LEU A 61 1.70 11.55 5.23
N GLU A 62 2.36 12.02 4.17
CA GLU A 62 3.81 11.90 4.01
C GLU A 62 4.55 12.56 5.17
N LYS A 63 4.17 13.79 5.51
CA LYS A 63 4.74 14.53 6.62
C LYS A 63 4.55 13.78 7.94
N HIS A 64 3.33 13.30 8.21
CA HIS A 64 3.02 12.50 9.40
C HIS A 64 3.89 11.24 9.48
N LEU A 65 3.98 10.47 8.39
CA LEU A 65 4.77 9.25 8.33
C LEU A 65 6.27 9.52 8.52
N HIS A 66 6.77 10.60 7.91
CA HIS A 66 8.17 10.97 8.02
C HIS A 66 8.53 11.46 9.42
N GLU A 67 7.80 12.46 9.94
CA GLU A 67 8.14 13.12 11.20
C GLU A 67 7.87 12.23 12.42
N LYS A 68 6.74 11.53 12.44
CA LYS A 68 6.33 10.73 13.60
C LYS A 68 6.88 9.30 13.57
N TRP A 69 6.97 8.70 12.39
CA TRP A 69 7.25 7.28 12.26
C TRP A 69 8.59 6.95 11.57
N GLY A 70 9.22 7.94 10.92
CA GLY A 70 10.52 7.79 10.25
C GLY A 70 10.45 7.01 8.95
N PHE A 71 9.31 7.04 8.27
CA PHE A 71 9.26 6.62 6.89
C PHE A 71 10.04 7.59 6.03
N GLY A 72 10.78 7.06 5.06
CA GLY A 72 11.45 7.85 4.03
C GLY A 72 10.91 7.51 2.66
N ASN A 73 11.07 8.42 1.72
CA ASN A 73 10.79 8.16 0.33
C ASN A 73 11.66 6.99 -0.16
N HIS A 74 11.04 6.08 -0.87
CA HIS A 74 11.73 4.96 -1.45
C HIS A 74 11.62 5.03 -2.97
N PHE A 75 12.67 4.63 -3.64
CA PHE A 75 12.68 4.55 -5.09
C PHE A 75 11.71 3.46 -5.57
N ILE A 76 10.84 3.81 -6.52
CA ILE A 76 9.96 2.84 -7.19
C ILE A 76 10.81 2.05 -8.17
N ALA A 77 11.35 0.93 -7.70
CA ALA A 77 12.17 0.05 -8.53
C ALA A 77 11.31 -0.84 -9.43
N TRP A 78 10.14 -1.21 -8.94
CA TRP A 78 9.14 -1.99 -9.66
C TRP A 78 7.80 -1.27 -9.54
N ASP A 79 7.32 -0.78 -10.68
CA ASP A 79 6.13 0.05 -10.76
C ASP A 79 4.86 -0.79 -10.92
N ASP A 80 3.91 -0.63 -10.00
CA ASP A 80 2.56 -1.17 -10.15
C ASP A 80 1.68 -0.16 -10.90
N VAL A 81 0.70 -0.66 -11.65
CA VAL A 81 -0.21 0.19 -12.43
C VAL A 81 -0.90 1.21 -11.51
N GLY A 82 -0.66 2.50 -11.78
CA GLY A 82 -1.24 3.61 -11.03
C GLY A 82 -0.52 3.98 -9.73
N GLN A 83 0.58 3.32 -9.39
CA GLN A 83 1.39 3.69 -8.24
C GLN A 83 2.03 5.07 -8.46
N VAL A 84 1.95 5.94 -7.46
CA VAL A 84 2.50 7.31 -7.50
C VAL A 84 3.58 7.55 -6.47
N LEU A 85 3.52 6.88 -5.32
CA LEU A 85 4.48 7.05 -4.23
C LEU A 85 4.88 5.70 -3.64
N SER A 86 6.07 5.68 -3.07
CA SER A 86 6.61 4.56 -2.32
C SER A 86 7.34 5.09 -1.09
N TRP A 87 6.97 4.58 0.09
CA TRP A 87 7.60 4.92 1.36
C TRP A 87 8.07 3.67 2.05
N ARG A 88 9.23 3.76 2.67
CA ARG A 88 9.77 2.65 3.44
C ARG A 88 10.26 3.08 4.82
N LYS A 89 10.11 2.18 5.78
CA LYS A 89 10.68 2.30 7.12
C LYS A 89 11.47 1.05 7.45
N LEU A 90 12.77 1.19 7.64
CA LEU A 90 13.62 0.10 8.11
C LEU A 90 13.31 -0.21 9.58
N VAL A 91 13.11 -1.47 9.89
CA VAL A 91 13.07 -2.01 11.26
C VAL A 91 14.47 -2.39 11.70
N ASP A 92 15.18 -3.09 10.83
CA ASP A 92 16.58 -3.45 10.92
C ASP A 92 17.18 -3.54 9.50
N PHE A 93 18.33 -4.18 9.32
CA PHE A 93 18.93 -4.35 8.00
C PHE A 93 18.14 -5.34 7.13
N ASP A 94 17.51 -6.32 7.74
CA ASP A 94 16.84 -7.43 7.03
C ASP A 94 15.35 -7.16 6.77
N HIS A 95 14.71 -6.28 7.56
CA HIS A 95 13.26 -6.09 7.53
C HIS A 95 12.84 -4.64 7.38
N GLN A 96 11.74 -4.44 6.66
CA GLN A 96 11.14 -3.13 6.44
C GLN A 96 9.61 -3.18 6.39
N TYR A 97 8.99 -2.06 6.75
CA TYR A 97 7.63 -1.73 6.34
C TYR A 97 7.70 -0.98 5.02
N HIS A 98 6.90 -1.40 4.07
CA HIS A 98 6.81 -0.79 2.76
C HIS A 98 5.36 -0.34 2.49
N LEU A 99 5.15 0.92 2.19
CA LEU A 99 3.88 1.53 1.82
C LEU A 99 3.92 1.98 0.37
N ARG A 100 2.87 1.68 -0.37
CA ARG A 100 2.65 2.11 -1.75
C ARG A 100 1.35 2.88 -1.85
N VAL A 101 1.37 4.00 -2.56
CA VAL A 101 0.20 4.87 -2.76
C VAL A 101 -0.14 4.90 -4.24
N PHE A 102 -1.41 4.84 -4.54
CA PHE A 102 -1.97 4.81 -5.89
C PHE A 102 -2.77 6.09 -6.18
N LYS A 103 -3.00 6.37 -7.47
CA LYS A 103 -3.63 7.61 -7.94
C LYS A 103 -4.98 7.91 -7.28
N GLU A 104 -5.77 6.87 -7.03
CA GLU A 104 -7.10 6.98 -6.43
C GLU A 104 -7.06 7.19 -4.91
N GLY A 105 -5.87 7.38 -4.34
CA GLY A 105 -5.66 7.51 -2.90
C GLY A 105 -5.65 6.16 -2.15
N GLU A 106 -5.67 5.05 -2.88
CA GLU A 106 -5.52 3.73 -2.30
C GLU A 106 -4.12 3.56 -1.72
N ILE A 107 -4.04 2.96 -0.53
CA ILE A 107 -2.79 2.68 0.18
C ILE A 107 -2.68 1.19 0.41
N ARG A 108 -1.56 0.64 -0.02
CA ARG A 108 -1.16 -0.75 0.19
C ARG A 108 0.12 -0.79 0.99
N GLY A 109 0.25 -1.82 1.81
CA GLY A 109 1.46 -2.01 2.60
C GLY A 109 1.74 -3.44 2.94
N HIS A 110 3.00 -3.76 3.10
CA HIS A 110 3.45 -5.06 3.53
C HIS A 110 4.72 -4.96 4.34
N TYR A 111 4.93 -5.96 5.18
CA TYR A 111 6.15 -6.16 5.92
C TYR A 111 6.97 -7.23 5.21
N GLU A 112 8.19 -6.89 4.85
CA GLU A 112 8.99 -7.71 3.95
C GLU A 112 10.47 -7.70 4.31
N TYR A 113 11.22 -8.64 3.74
CA TYR A 113 12.68 -8.57 3.75
C TYR A 113 13.15 -7.39 2.89
N THR A 114 14.22 -6.73 3.31
CA THR A 114 14.85 -5.72 2.47
C THR A 114 15.52 -6.38 1.27
N PRO A 115 15.44 -5.79 0.06
CA PRO A 115 16.13 -6.34 -1.10
C PRO A 115 17.66 -6.32 -0.93
N GLU A 116 18.17 -5.44 -0.10
CA GLU A 116 19.61 -5.33 0.21
C GLU A 116 20.14 -6.51 1.00
N SER A 117 19.31 -7.14 1.81
CA SER A 117 19.71 -8.30 2.62
C SER A 117 19.38 -9.63 1.97
N LYS A 118 18.14 -9.75 1.46
CA LYS A 118 17.59 -11.00 0.93
C LYS A 118 16.84 -10.77 -0.38
N PRO A 119 17.54 -10.52 -1.49
CA PRO A 119 16.91 -10.16 -2.77
C PRO A 119 15.95 -11.21 -3.31
N LEU A 120 16.21 -12.50 -3.09
CA LEU A 120 15.34 -13.59 -3.56
C LEU A 120 14.15 -13.84 -2.64
N ASP A 121 14.26 -13.48 -1.37
CA ASP A 121 13.20 -13.64 -0.37
C ASP A 121 12.36 -12.36 -0.21
N HIS A 122 12.78 -11.26 -0.81
CA HIS A 122 12.06 -9.98 -0.77
C HIS A 122 10.59 -10.08 -1.23
N PHE A 123 10.29 -11.01 -2.12
CA PHE A 123 8.92 -11.26 -2.58
C PHE A 123 8.09 -12.15 -1.64
N LYS A 124 8.73 -12.71 -0.61
CA LYS A 124 8.06 -13.52 0.42
C LYS A 124 7.57 -12.61 1.53
N GLU A 125 6.34 -12.80 1.90
CA GLU A 125 5.76 -12.11 3.04
C GLU A 125 6.31 -12.63 4.36
N VAL A 126 6.50 -11.71 5.28
CA VAL A 126 6.91 -12.02 6.63
C VAL A 126 5.78 -11.62 7.57
N ASP A 127 4.94 -12.58 8.00
CA ASP A 127 3.93 -12.43 9.04
C ASP A 127 2.96 -11.24 8.85
N GLU A 128 2.01 -11.38 7.90
CA GLU A 128 1.07 -10.32 7.52
C GLU A 128 0.11 -9.93 8.64
N GLU A 129 -0.43 -10.91 9.35
CA GLU A 129 -1.53 -10.68 10.29
C GLU A 129 -1.08 -9.90 11.53
N ALA A 130 0.10 -10.19 12.04
CA ALA A 130 0.67 -9.49 13.19
C ALA A 130 1.08 -8.04 12.87
N ARG A 131 1.28 -7.71 11.59
CA ARG A 131 1.77 -6.38 11.18
C ARG A 131 0.69 -5.42 10.73
N PHE A 132 -0.53 -5.90 10.51
CA PHE A 132 -1.66 -5.03 10.13
C PHE A 132 -1.91 -3.94 11.19
N GLN A 133 -1.85 -4.29 12.47
CA GLN A 133 -2.01 -3.34 13.58
C GLN A 133 -0.92 -2.26 13.60
N ASP A 134 0.31 -2.60 13.20
CA ASP A 134 1.37 -1.61 13.07
C ASP A 134 1.04 -0.60 11.97
N PHE A 135 0.50 -1.05 10.82
CA PHE A 135 0.06 -0.16 9.75
C PHE A 135 -1.11 0.74 10.17
N GLU A 136 -2.12 0.19 10.85
CA GLU A 136 -3.21 1.00 11.42
C GLU A 136 -2.66 2.12 12.32
N LYS A 137 -1.70 1.80 13.16
CA LYS A 137 -1.05 2.76 14.04
C LYS A 137 -0.24 3.83 13.29
N PHE A 138 0.48 3.43 12.22
CA PHE A 138 1.25 4.37 11.41
C PHE A 138 0.35 5.33 10.65
N LEU A 139 -0.71 4.83 10.04
CA LEU A 139 -1.61 5.57 9.17
C LEU A 139 -2.61 6.42 9.97
N GLY A 140 -3.07 5.91 11.13
CA GLY A 140 -3.95 6.64 12.05
C GLY A 140 -5.19 7.23 11.34
N GLU A 141 -5.50 8.47 11.64
CA GLU A 141 -6.68 9.19 11.09
C GLU A 141 -6.53 9.63 9.61
N TYR A 142 -5.37 9.41 9.00
CA TYR A 142 -5.14 9.79 7.61
C TYR A 142 -5.73 8.81 6.61
N VAL A 143 -6.12 7.61 7.08
CA VAL A 143 -6.58 6.53 6.22
C VAL A 143 -7.86 5.93 6.78
N VAL A 144 -8.85 5.75 5.90
CA VAL A 144 -10.02 4.91 6.18
C VAL A 144 -9.64 3.48 5.82
N HIS A 145 -9.53 2.63 6.83
CA HIS A 145 -9.07 1.25 6.64
C HIS A 145 -10.10 0.40 5.90
N TYR A 146 -9.64 -0.44 5.00
CA TYR A 146 -10.47 -1.31 4.17
C TYR A 146 -11.41 -2.20 5.00
N LYS A 147 -10.98 -2.64 6.16
CA LYS A 147 -11.79 -3.41 7.10
C LYS A 147 -13.10 -2.71 7.49
N TYR A 148 -13.05 -1.38 7.62
CA TYR A 148 -14.25 -0.59 7.95
C TYR A 148 -15.14 -0.37 6.71
N ILE A 149 -14.56 -0.20 5.54
CA ILE A 149 -15.29 -0.02 4.29
C ILE A 149 -16.11 -1.28 3.95
N SER A 150 -15.54 -2.47 4.17
CA SER A 150 -16.25 -3.73 3.91
C SER A 150 -17.49 -3.94 4.80
N HIS A 151 -17.50 -3.37 6.00
CA HIS A 151 -18.69 -3.38 6.85
C HIS A 151 -19.77 -2.42 6.35
N LEU A 152 -19.39 -1.19 5.96
CA LEU A 152 -20.32 -0.21 5.41
C LEU A 152 -21.01 -0.70 4.13
N VAL A 153 -20.25 -1.31 3.20
CA VAL A 153 -20.82 -1.89 1.96
C VAL A 153 -21.75 -3.05 2.27
N ARG A 154 -21.47 -3.84 3.30
CA ARG A 154 -22.33 -4.96 3.69
C ARG A 154 -23.63 -4.49 4.32
N ASP A 155 -23.59 -3.42 5.11
CA ASP A 155 -24.78 -2.83 5.74
C ASP A 155 -25.71 -2.16 4.72
N GLU A 156 -25.17 -1.55 3.65
CA GLU A 156 -25.96 -1.02 2.54
C GLU A 156 -26.65 -2.12 1.72
N GLN A 157 -26.02 -3.30 1.56
CA GLN A 157 -26.60 -4.43 0.85
C GLN A 157 -27.65 -5.19 1.68
N THR A 158 -27.69 -5.00 2.98
CA THR A 158 -28.67 -5.62 3.89
C THR A 158 -29.83 -4.68 4.27
N ALA A 159 -29.86 -3.45 3.77
CA ALA A 159 -31.01 -2.59 3.91
C ALA A 159 -32.20 -3.22 3.16
N PRO A 160 -33.36 -3.46 3.82
CA PRO A 160 -34.49 -4.04 3.15
C PRO A 160 -34.94 -3.10 2.02
N GLU A 161 -35.06 -3.63 0.81
CA GLU A 161 -35.76 -2.94 -0.27
C GLU A 161 -37.14 -2.56 0.26
N SER A 162 -37.35 -1.27 0.52
CA SER A 162 -38.69 -0.77 0.79
C SER A 162 -39.52 -1.01 -0.46
N GLU A 163 -40.47 -1.93 -0.38
CA GLU A 163 -41.51 -2.14 -1.39
C GLU A 163 -42.15 -0.80 -1.73
N ILE A 164 -41.79 -0.30 -2.93
CA ILE A 164 -42.53 0.80 -3.53
C ILE A 164 -43.81 0.13 -4.08
N THR A 165 -44.85 0.14 -3.29
CA THR A 165 -46.20 -0.15 -3.76
C THR A 165 -46.62 0.96 -4.71
N ILE A 166 -46.58 0.68 -5.99
CA ILE A 166 -47.18 1.52 -7.01
C ILE A 166 -48.68 1.32 -6.91
N ASP A 167 -49.38 2.26 -6.26
CA ASP A 167 -50.83 2.32 -6.30
C ASP A 167 -51.27 2.56 -7.76
N GLU A 168 -51.97 1.58 -8.30
CA GLU A 168 -52.63 1.71 -9.59
C GLU A 168 -53.65 2.86 -9.53
N VAL A 169 -53.33 3.97 -10.17
CA VAL A 169 -54.32 5.01 -10.43
C VAL A 169 -55.29 4.51 -11.50
N SER A 170 -56.40 4.02 -11.02
CA SER A 170 -57.57 3.70 -11.80
C SER A 170 -58.03 4.92 -12.60
N THR A 171 -57.86 4.91 -13.90
CA THR A 171 -58.55 5.80 -14.83
C THR A 171 -59.90 5.21 -15.18
N GLN A 172 -60.95 5.61 -14.45
CA GLN A 172 -62.34 5.54 -14.95
C GLN A 172 -62.67 6.83 -15.68
N GLY A 173 -63.09 6.65 -16.93
CA GLY A 173 -64.34 7.11 -17.44
C GLY A 173 -64.44 8.47 -18.13
N LYS A 174 -64.81 8.37 -19.28
CA LYS A 174 -65.75 9.06 -20.20
C LYS A 174 -65.11 9.62 -21.43
#